data_3b4016ea9bf81b90c1d6852f97ec8f77
#
_entry.id   3b4016ea9bf81b90c1d6852f97ec8f77
#
_cell.length_a   1.000
_cell.length_b   1.000
_cell.length_c   1.000
_cell.angle_alpha   90.00
_cell.angle_beta   90.00
_cell.angle_gamma   90.00
#
_symmetry.space_group_name_H-M   'P 1'
#
loop_
_entity.id
_entity.type
_entity.pdbx_description
1 polymer ?
#
loop_
_entity_poly.entity_id
_entity_poly.type
_entity_poly.pdbx_seq_one_letter_code
_entity_poly.pdbx_strand_id
1 'polypeptide(L)'
;MIKLKIIQKVTKAVIETTHGKIVLNLLPDIAPETVRNFIKLAKSGFYDGTLFHRVILGFMIQGGDPNSKQPDKKKWGIGGPGYTIKAEFNPRSHLRGVVSMARAMDPDSAGSQFFIVTTDSTFLDRQYTAFGEVIEGMGIADKIVNLQKDENDCPFEEAKMFRISIE
;
A
#
# COMPACT_ATOMS: atom_id res chain seq x y z
N MET A 1 -17.32 26.82 28.33
CA MET A 1 -17.54 25.86 27.25
C MET A 1 -16.28 25.01 27.08
N ILE A 2 -16.33 23.77 27.55
CA ILE A 2 -15.24 22.81 27.42
C ILE A 2 -15.33 22.28 26.01
N LYS A 3 -14.38 22.66 25.15
CA LYS A 3 -14.18 22.00 23.84
C LYS A 3 -13.77 20.55 24.12
N LEU A 4 -14.69 19.63 23.98
CA LEU A 4 -14.36 18.21 23.85
C LEU A 4 -13.42 18.09 22.65
N LYS A 5 -12.12 17.89 22.91
CA LYS A 5 -11.20 17.36 21.92
C LYS A 5 -11.71 15.96 21.59
N ILE A 6 -12.35 15.82 20.44
CA ILE A 6 -12.56 14.51 19.85
C ILE A 6 -11.17 13.97 19.59
N ILE A 7 -10.73 13.04 20.42
CA ILE A 7 -9.51 12.28 20.18
C ILE A 7 -9.86 11.41 18.96
N GLN A 8 -9.40 11.84 17.79
CA GLN A 8 -9.49 11.01 16.59
C GLN A 8 -8.77 9.70 16.90
N LYS A 9 -9.51 8.60 16.87
CA LYS A 9 -8.95 7.27 17.08
C LYS A 9 -8.05 6.96 15.90
N VAL A 10 -6.73 7.01 16.11
CA VAL A 10 -5.73 6.63 15.13
C VAL A 10 -5.95 5.16 14.80
N THR A 11 -6.22 4.85 13.52
CA THR A 11 -6.33 3.46 13.04
C THR A 11 -5.01 3.05 12.44
N LYS A 12 -4.40 2.04 13.03
CA LYS A 12 -3.12 1.49 12.57
C LYS A 12 -3.34 0.20 11.78
N ALA A 13 -2.51 0.02 10.76
CA ALA A 13 -2.36 -1.25 10.06
C ALA A 13 -0.92 -1.75 10.23
N VAL A 14 -0.76 -3.00 10.61
CA VAL A 14 0.54 -3.64 10.78
C VAL A 14 0.76 -4.63 9.65
N ILE A 15 1.74 -4.38 8.79
CA ILE A 15 2.14 -5.28 7.71
C ILE A 15 3.29 -6.13 8.22
N GLU A 16 3.04 -7.43 8.42
CA GLU A 16 4.08 -8.38 8.79
C GLU A 16 4.70 -8.97 7.51
N THR A 17 5.98 -8.69 7.29
CA THR A 17 6.68 -9.13 6.09
C THR A 17 7.83 -10.09 6.41
N THR A 18 8.34 -10.77 5.38
CA THR A 18 9.56 -11.58 5.47
C THR A 18 10.80 -10.80 5.90
N HIS A 19 10.78 -9.47 5.83
CA HIS A 19 11.89 -8.58 6.17
C HIS A 19 11.65 -7.80 7.48
N GLY A 20 10.47 -7.90 8.06
CA GLY A 20 10.10 -7.22 9.30
C GLY A 20 8.73 -6.55 9.21
N LYS A 21 8.38 -5.80 10.24
CA LYS A 21 7.09 -5.12 10.36
C LYS A 21 7.15 -3.69 9.81
N ILE A 22 6.10 -3.31 9.09
CA ILE A 22 5.83 -1.94 8.67
C ILE A 22 4.50 -1.54 9.29
N VAL A 23 4.46 -0.44 10.03
CA VAL A 23 3.25 0.05 10.68
C VAL A 23 2.78 1.30 9.98
N LEU A 24 1.52 1.30 9.58
CA LEU A 24 0.85 2.42 8.92
C LEU A 24 -0.11 3.13 9.85
N ASN A 25 -0.19 4.44 9.72
CA ASN A 25 -1.34 5.24 10.17
C ASN A 25 -2.27 5.44 8.98
N LEU A 26 -3.51 4.98 9.07
CA LEU A 26 -4.51 5.15 8.02
C LEU A 26 -5.18 6.53 8.15
N LEU A 27 -5.51 7.15 7.01
CA LEU A 27 -5.98 8.53 6.92
C LEU A 27 -7.43 8.59 6.39
N PRO A 28 -8.45 8.18 7.17
CA PRO A 28 -9.82 8.12 6.71
C PRO A 28 -10.43 9.51 6.40
N ASP A 29 -9.86 10.57 6.97
CA ASP A 29 -10.36 11.94 6.75
C ASP A 29 -10.14 12.42 5.31
N ILE A 30 -9.09 11.91 4.64
CA ILE A 30 -8.76 12.30 3.26
C ILE A 30 -9.13 11.26 2.21
N ALA A 31 -9.34 10.01 2.61
CA ALA A 31 -9.69 8.90 1.72
C ALA A 31 -10.58 7.87 2.43
N PRO A 32 -11.82 8.23 2.81
CA PRO A 32 -12.67 7.40 3.66
C PRO A 32 -13.03 6.06 3.03
N GLU A 33 -13.40 6.01 1.77
CA GLU A 33 -13.78 4.77 1.10
C GLU A 33 -12.56 3.87 0.82
N THR A 34 -11.43 4.46 0.47
CA THR A 34 -10.18 3.74 0.27
C THR A 34 -9.71 3.08 1.57
N VAL A 35 -9.73 3.81 2.67
CA VAL A 35 -9.39 3.27 4.00
C VAL A 35 -10.35 2.16 4.40
N ARG A 36 -11.66 2.35 4.21
CA ARG A 36 -12.68 1.33 4.51
C ARG A 36 -12.42 0.04 3.72
N ASN A 37 -12.14 0.16 2.42
CA ASN A 37 -11.81 -0.97 1.56
C ASN A 37 -10.54 -1.69 2.02
N PHE A 38 -9.49 -0.95 2.31
CA PHE A 38 -8.22 -1.51 2.80
C PHE A 38 -8.42 -2.28 4.10
N ILE A 39 -9.13 -1.72 5.07
CA ILE A 39 -9.45 -2.37 6.35
C ILE A 39 -10.25 -3.66 6.12
N LYS A 40 -11.28 -3.61 5.28
CA LYS A 40 -12.10 -4.77 4.93
C LYS A 40 -11.25 -5.90 4.36
N LEU A 41 -10.41 -5.60 3.40
CA LEU A 41 -9.52 -6.59 2.76
C LEU A 41 -8.50 -7.14 3.76
N ALA A 42 -7.88 -6.30 4.57
CA ALA A 42 -6.94 -6.72 5.59
C ALA A 42 -7.59 -7.69 6.60
N LYS A 43 -8.76 -7.34 7.13
CA LYS A 43 -9.48 -8.16 8.11
C LYS A 43 -9.98 -9.49 7.54
N SER A 44 -10.22 -9.57 6.24
CA SER A 44 -10.65 -10.81 5.58
C SER A 44 -9.50 -11.76 5.26
N GLY A 45 -8.25 -11.37 5.53
CA GLY A 45 -7.07 -12.15 5.14
C GLY A 45 -6.71 -12.06 3.66
N PHE A 46 -7.29 -11.11 2.93
CA PHE A 46 -7.06 -10.97 1.49
C PHE A 46 -5.58 -10.79 1.14
N TYR A 47 -4.85 -10.03 1.96
CA TYR A 47 -3.43 -9.73 1.72
C TYR A 47 -2.48 -10.84 2.17
N ASP A 48 -2.96 -11.86 2.88
CA ASP A 48 -2.12 -12.92 3.41
C ASP A 48 -1.42 -13.68 2.28
N GLY A 49 -0.09 -13.70 2.32
CA GLY A 49 0.76 -14.37 1.33
C GLY A 49 1.00 -13.60 0.03
N THR A 50 0.48 -12.38 -0.12
CA THR A 50 0.78 -11.53 -1.28
C THR A 50 2.20 -10.97 -1.19
N LEU A 51 2.78 -10.61 -2.34
CA LEU A 51 4.15 -10.12 -2.43
C LEU A 51 4.19 -8.61 -2.71
N PHE A 52 5.30 -7.98 -2.31
CA PHE A 52 5.74 -6.76 -2.96
C PHE A 52 6.39 -7.17 -4.29
N HIS A 53 5.57 -7.27 -5.31
CA HIS A 53 5.96 -7.85 -6.62
C HIS A 53 6.64 -6.85 -7.54
N ARG A 54 6.64 -5.57 -7.20
CA ARG A 54 7.26 -4.50 -7.99
C ARG A 54 7.94 -3.50 -7.08
N VAL A 55 9.26 -3.38 -7.26
CA VAL A 55 10.06 -2.45 -6.46
C VAL A 55 10.93 -1.59 -7.40
N ILE A 56 10.92 -0.28 -7.19
CA ILE A 56 11.71 0.66 -7.99
C ILE A 56 12.50 1.55 -7.05
N LEU A 57 13.83 1.36 -7.05
CA LEU A 57 14.74 2.16 -6.24
C LEU A 57 14.62 3.64 -6.63
N GLY A 58 14.56 4.50 -5.62
CA GLY A 58 14.31 5.93 -5.82
C GLY A 58 12.85 6.28 -6.07
N PHE A 59 11.93 5.32 -5.85
CA PHE A 59 10.51 5.53 -6.08
C PHE A 59 9.64 4.87 -5.00
N MET A 60 9.33 3.58 -5.13
CA MET A 60 8.31 2.93 -4.29
C MET A 60 8.45 1.40 -4.26
N ILE A 61 7.73 0.77 -3.32
CA ILE A 61 7.44 -0.67 -3.33
C ILE A 61 5.94 -0.87 -3.48
N GLN A 62 5.52 -1.78 -4.36
CA GLN A 62 4.11 -2.05 -4.68
C GLN A 62 3.77 -3.51 -4.40
N GLY A 63 2.61 -3.72 -3.78
CA GLY A 63 2.10 -5.05 -3.48
C GLY A 63 0.58 -5.09 -3.38
N GLY A 64 0.04 -6.18 -2.80
CA GLY A 64 -1.39 -6.35 -2.59
C GLY A 64 -2.15 -6.98 -3.74
N ASP A 65 -1.44 -7.54 -4.71
CA ASP A 65 -2.04 -8.30 -5.81
C ASP A 65 -2.25 -9.76 -5.42
N PRO A 66 -3.50 -10.28 -5.42
CA PRO A 66 -3.75 -11.69 -5.11
C PRO A 66 -3.10 -12.64 -6.11
N ASN A 67 -2.85 -12.22 -7.35
CA ASN A 67 -2.15 -13.04 -8.34
C ASN A 67 -0.69 -13.31 -7.96
N SER A 68 -0.09 -12.47 -7.12
CA SER A 68 1.29 -12.67 -6.66
C SER A 68 1.47 -13.92 -5.78
N LYS A 69 0.38 -14.53 -5.32
CA LYS A 69 0.38 -15.85 -4.63
C LYS A 69 0.47 -17.01 -5.61
N GLN A 70 0.24 -16.79 -6.88
CA GLN A 70 0.27 -17.80 -7.93
C GLN A 70 1.64 -17.85 -8.61
N PRO A 71 2.06 -19.02 -9.15
CA PRO A 71 3.39 -19.16 -9.74
C PRO A 71 3.58 -18.45 -11.08
N ASP A 72 2.50 -18.13 -11.81
CA ASP A 72 2.59 -17.49 -13.11
C ASP A 72 2.80 -15.98 -12.99
N LYS A 73 4.05 -15.56 -13.04
CA LYS A 73 4.45 -14.15 -12.95
C LYS A 73 3.85 -13.24 -14.02
N LYS A 74 3.41 -13.80 -15.15
CA LYS A 74 2.77 -13.01 -16.23
C LYS A 74 1.44 -12.40 -15.80
N LYS A 75 0.81 -12.96 -14.76
CA LYS A 75 -0.45 -12.47 -14.21
C LYS A 75 -0.27 -11.49 -13.05
N TRP A 76 0.96 -11.31 -12.59
CA TRP A 76 1.24 -10.40 -11.48
C TRP A 76 1.11 -8.94 -11.94
N GLY A 77 0.50 -8.12 -11.09
CA GLY A 77 0.25 -6.70 -11.34
C GLY A 77 -1.12 -6.39 -11.92
N ILE A 78 -1.90 -7.39 -12.32
CA ILE A 78 -3.23 -7.20 -12.93
C ILE A 78 -4.39 -7.71 -12.07
N GLY A 79 -4.10 -8.31 -10.91
CA GLY A 79 -5.11 -8.86 -10.01
C GLY A 79 -5.71 -7.82 -9.07
N GLY A 80 -6.86 -8.17 -8.51
CA GLY A 80 -7.59 -7.34 -7.57
C GLY A 80 -8.69 -8.13 -6.85
N PRO A 81 -9.55 -7.44 -6.09
CA PRO A 81 -10.57 -8.08 -5.27
C PRO A 81 -11.84 -8.46 -6.02
N GLY A 82 -11.91 -8.29 -7.33
CA GLY A 82 -13.09 -8.53 -8.15
C GLY A 82 -14.02 -7.32 -8.30
N TYR A 83 -13.61 -6.17 -7.81
CA TYR A 83 -14.30 -4.88 -7.95
C TYR A 83 -13.26 -3.75 -7.95
N THR A 84 -13.70 -2.55 -8.29
CA THR A 84 -12.90 -1.33 -8.22
C THR A 84 -13.54 -0.30 -7.31
N ILE A 85 -12.74 0.64 -6.85
CA ILE A 85 -13.17 1.78 -6.03
C ILE A 85 -12.86 3.10 -6.72
N LYS A 86 -13.67 4.12 -6.44
CA LYS A 86 -13.45 5.46 -6.98
C LYS A 86 -12.20 6.10 -6.38
N ALA A 87 -11.51 6.89 -7.19
CA ALA A 87 -10.42 7.72 -6.73
C ALA A 87 -10.89 8.74 -5.68
N GLU A 88 -10.06 8.98 -4.69
CA GLU A 88 -10.25 9.99 -3.65
C GLU A 88 -9.03 10.89 -3.60
N PHE A 89 -8.78 11.63 -4.70
CA PHE A 89 -7.66 12.54 -4.78
C PHE A 89 -7.76 13.61 -3.70
N ASN A 90 -6.63 13.91 -3.07
CA ASN A 90 -6.58 14.77 -1.90
C ASN A 90 -5.25 15.54 -1.86
N PRO A 91 -5.09 16.54 -0.98
CA PRO A 91 -3.91 17.39 -0.93
C PRO A 91 -2.63 16.72 -0.40
N ARG A 92 -2.72 15.47 0.13
CA ARG A 92 -1.55 14.80 0.69
C ARG A 92 -0.51 14.57 -0.38
N SER A 93 0.67 15.18 -0.22
CA SER A 93 1.78 14.99 -1.15
C SER A 93 2.42 13.60 -0.98
N HIS A 94 2.84 13.00 -2.09
CA HIS A 94 3.50 11.69 -2.13
C HIS A 94 4.96 11.80 -1.70
N LEU A 95 5.17 12.19 -0.45
CA LEU A 95 6.49 12.21 0.17
C LEU A 95 6.86 10.83 0.69
N ARG A 96 8.14 10.63 0.98
CA ARG A 96 8.64 9.39 1.59
C ARG A 96 7.76 8.94 2.76
N GLY A 97 7.33 7.69 2.74
CA GLY A 97 6.48 7.07 3.75
C GLY A 97 4.98 7.10 3.46
N VAL A 98 4.53 7.88 2.48
CA VAL A 98 3.11 7.91 2.09
C VAL A 98 2.70 6.59 1.45
N VAL A 99 1.51 6.12 1.78
CA VAL A 99 0.88 4.91 1.21
C VAL A 99 -0.27 5.34 0.32
N SER A 100 -0.29 4.84 -0.90
CA SER A 100 -1.22 5.26 -1.95
C SER A 100 -1.71 4.05 -2.75
N MET A 101 -2.86 4.19 -3.41
CA MET A 101 -3.42 3.11 -4.23
C MET A 101 -2.79 3.05 -5.62
N ALA A 102 -2.34 1.86 -6.00
CA ALA A 102 -2.02 1.57 -7.38
C ALA A 102 -3.32 1.45 -8.20
N ARG A 103 -3.24 1.76 -9.48
CA ARG A 103 -4.36 1.71 -10.41
C ARG A 103 -3.88 1.54 -11.85
N ALA A 104 -4.80 1.15 -12.73
CA ALA A 104 -4.59 1.19 -14.18
C ALA A 104 -4.77 2.63 -14.71
N MET A 105 -4.97 2.80 -16.00
CA MET A 105 -5.13 4.14 -16.60
C MET A 105 -6.39 4.86 -16.13
N ASP A 106 -7.50 4.12 -15.94
CA ASP A 106 -8.72 4.68 -15.40
C ASP A 106 -8.49 5.11 -13.94
N PRO A 107 -8.73 6.37 -13.58
CA PRO A 107 -8.60 6.85 -12.20
C PRO A 107 -9.42 6.06 -11.18
N ASP A 108 -10.53 5.47 -11.60
CA ASP A 108 -11.44 4.69 -10.77
C ASP A 108 -11.20 3.17 -10.89
N SER A 109 -9.98 2.77 -11.21
CA SER A 109 -9.61 1.35 -11.40
C SER A 109 -8.86 0.73 -10.23
N ALA A 110 -8.65 1.43 -9.13
CA ALA A 110 -8.02 0.88 -7.94
C ALA A 110 -8.88 -0.24 -7.32
N GLY A 111 -8.24 -1.21 -6.73
CA GLY A 111 -8.92 -2.33 -6.06
C GLY A 111 -8.22 -2.73 -4.76
N SER A 112 -7.14 -3.48 -4.86
CA SER A 112 -6.38 -3.95 -3.69
C SER A 112 -4.92 -3.55 -3.70
N GLN A 113 -4.31 -3.33 -4.85
CA GLN A 113 -2.89 -3.03 -4.93
C GLN A 113 -2.58 -1.63 -4.39
N PHE A 114 -1.52 -1.53 -3.63
CA PHE A 114 -1.05 -0.29 -3.03
C PHE A 114 0.48 -0.18 -3.13
N PHE A 115 0.99 1.01 -2.92
CA PHE A 115 2.43 1.21 -2.86
C PHE A 115 2.84 2.11 -1.70
N ILE A 116 4.05 1.90 -1.23
CA ILE A 116 4.70 2.72 -0.21
C ILE A 116 5.80 3.53 -0.88
N VAL A 117 5.72 4.84 -0.79
CA VAL A 117 6.71 5.76 -1.37
C VAL A 117 7.99 5.70 -0.55
N THR A 118 9.11 5.41 -1.18
CA THR A 118 10.41 5.35 -0.53
C THR A 118 11.26 6.59 -0.79
N THR A 119 10.98 7.32 -1.85
CA THR A 119 11.61 8.60 -2.21
C THR A 119 10.54 9.58 -2.66
N ASP A 120 10.60 10.83 -2.23
CA ASP A 120 9.63 11.87 -2.57
C ASP A 120 9.26 11.83 -4.05
N SER A 121 7.95 11.71 -4.34
CA SER A 121 7.41 11.46 -5.67
C SER A 121 6.21 12.38 -5.93
N THR A 122 6.46 13.70 -5.85
CA THR A 122 5.41 14.73 -5.94
C THR A 122 4.70 14.78 -7.30
N PHE A 123 5.28 14.16 -8.34
CA PHE A 123 4.62 14.00 -9.64
C PHE A 123 3.36 13.14 -9.60
N LEU A 124 3.15 12.39 -8.52
CA LEU A 124 1.94 11.59 -8.30
C LEU A 124 0.80 12.37 -7.64
N ASP A 125 1.08 13.55 -7.14
CA ASP A 125 0.12 14.33 -6.36
C ASP A 125 -1.14 14.62 -7.16
N ARG A 126 -2.32 14.40 -6.53
CA ARG A 126 -3.65 14.56 -7.11
C ARG A 126 -3.95 13.65 -8.32
N GLN A 127 -3.12 12.65 -8.57
CA GLN A 127 -3.32 11.66 -9.63
C GLN A 127 -3.46 10.24 -9.07
N TYR A 128 -3.12 10.05 -7.79
CA TYR A 128 -3.25 8.80 -7.04
C TYR A 128 -3.84 9.09 -5.67
N THR A 129 -4.55 8.11 -5.10
CA THR A 129 -5.22 8.25 -3.81
C THR A 129 -4.28 7.89 -2.67
N ALA A 130 -3.68 8.89 -2.04
CA ALA A 130 -2.96 8.73 -0.78
C ALA A 130 -3.96 8.44 0.34
N PHE A 131 -3.70 7.41 1.15
CA PHE A 131 -4.64 6.98 2.20
C PHE A 131 -3.98 6.60 3.52
N GLY A 132 -2.67 6.64 3.60
CA GLY A 132 -1.92 6.28 4.80
C GLY A 132 -0.50 6.82 4.79
N GLU A 133 0.19 6.60 5.90
CA GLU A 133 1.60 6.93 6.06
C GLU A 133 2.29 5.89 6.96
N VAL A 134 3.55 5.60 6.68
CA VAL A 134 4.37 4.73 7.53
C VAL A 134 4.78 5.51 8.78
N ILE A 135 4.49 4.94 9.95
CA ILE A 135 4.89 5.50 11.26
C ILE A 135 5.99 4.70 11.95
N GLU A 136 6.17 3.42 11.56
CA GLU A 136 7.26 2.56 12.01
C GLU A 136 7.67 1.62 10.88
N GLY A 137 8.96 1.26 10.83
CA GLY A 137 9.45 0.26 9.89
C GLY A 137 9.78 0.79 8.50
N MET A 138 10.00 2.08 8.34
CA MET A 138 10.42 2.60 7.03
C MET A 138 11.75 1.99 6.55
N GLY A 139 12.64 1.63 7.47
CA GLY A 139 13.87 0.89 7.16
C GLY A 139 13.60 -0.49 6.55
N ILE A 140 12.47 -1.12 6.86
CA ILE A 140 12.03 -2.38 6.24
C ILE A 140 11.62 -2.14 4.79
N ALA A 141 10.87 -1.07 4.52
CA ALA A 141 10.55 -0.68 3.15
C ALA A 141 11.81 -0.38 2.33
N ASP A 142 12.80 0.26 2.94
CA ASP A 142 14.11 0.50 2.30
C ASP A 142 14.85 -0.80 1.98
N LYS A 143 14.81 -1.81 2.85
CA LYS A 143 15.39 -3.13 2.56
C LYS A 143 14.72 -3.77 1.35
N ILE A 144 13.40 -3.70 1.28
CA ILE A 144 12.61 -4.30 0.20
C ILE A 144 12.90 -3.60 -1.14
N VAL A 145 12.96 -2.27 -1.16
CA VAL A 145 13.22 -1.52 -2.40
C VAL A 145 14.63 -1.75 -2.94
N ASN A 146 15.57 -2.14 -2.06
CA ASN A 146 16.95 -2.43 -2.42
C ASN A 146 17.20 -3.89 -2.83
N LEU A 147 16.20 -4.76 -2.80
CA LEU A 147 16.35 -6.15 -3.23
C LEU A 147 16.75 -6.21 -4.72
N GLN A 148 17.59 -7.17 -5.06
CA GLN A 148 17.89 -7.47 -6.46
C GLN A 148 16.62 -7.94 -7.16
N LYS A 149 16.41 -7.45 -8.37
CA LYS A 149 15.18 -7.63 -9.12
C LYS A 149 15.45 -8.00 -10.58
N ASP A 150 14.44 -8.58 -11.20
CA ASP A 150 14.46 -8.88 -12.64
C ASP A 150 14.14 -7.63 -13.48
N GLU A 151 14.06 -7.82 -14.80
CA GLU A 151 13.78 -6.75 -15.76
C GLU A 151 12.37 -6.14 -15.64
N ASN A 152 11.46 -6.82 -14.91
CA ASN A 152 10.10 -6.37 -14.65
C ASN A 152 9.94 -5.74 -13.25
N ASP A 153 11.05 -5.38 -12.62
CA ASP A 153 11.08 -4.80 -11.27
C ASP A 153 10.57 -5.73 -10.16
N CYS A 154 10.54 -7.04 -10.42
CA CYS A 154 10.14 -8.05 -9.45
C CYS A 154 11.36 -8.58 -8.68
N PRO A 155 11.39 -8.48 -7.35
CA PRO A 155 12.49 -9.03 -6.55
C PRO A 155 12.69 -10.52 -6.81
N PHE A 156 13.94 -10.97 -6.92
CA PHE A 156 14.28 -12.40 -7.00
C PHE A 156 14.00 -13.10 -5.66
N GLU A 157 14.30 -12.44 -4.56
CA GLU A 157 13.92 -12.88 -3.23
C GLU A 157 12.49 -12.41 -2.92
N GLU A 158 11.62 -13.32 -2.51
CA GLU A 158 10.24 -12.96 -2.17
C GLU A 158 10.16 -11.99 -0.99
N ALA A 159 9.60 -10.81 -1.21
CA ALA A 159 9.18 -9.89 -0.17
C ALA A 159 7.69 -10.12 0.11
N LYS A 160 7.40 -11.08 1.00
CA LYS A 160 6.04 -11.55 1.27
C LYS A 160 5.41 -10.81 2.44
N MET A 161 4.15 -10.46 2.29
CA MET A 161 3.27 -10.06 3.41
C MET A 161 2.64 -11.31 4.00
N PHE A 162 2.96 -11.64 5.25
CA PHE A 162 2.30 -12.75 5.93
C PHE A 162 0.86 -12.41 6.24
N ARG A 163 0.62 -11.19 6.70
CA ARG A 163 -0.71 -10.63 6.94
C ARG A 163 -0.64 -9.12 7.17
N ILE A 164 -1.81 -8.49 7.07
CA ILE A 164 -2.03 -7.11 7.50
C ILE A 164 -3.07 -7.12 8.62
N SER A 165 -2.69 -6.70 9.82
CA SER A 165 -3.56 -6.60 10.99
C SER A 165 -4.00 -5.16 11.19
N ILE A 166 -5.24 -4.96 11.63
CA ILE A 166 -5.81 -3.64 11.95
C ILE A 166 -5.89 -3.49 13.47
N GLU A 167 -5.34 -2.39 13.98
CA GLU A 167 -5.33 -2.06 15.41
C GLU A 167 -6.11 -0.77 15.71
#